data_59a18789b085f14724d3fb6c8e658523
#
_entry.id   59a18789b085f14724d3fb6c8e658523
#
_cell.length_a   1.000
_cell.length_b   1.000
_cell.length_c   1.000
_cell.angle_alpha   90.00
_cell.angle_beta   90.00
_cell.angle_gamma   90.00
#
_symmetry.space_group_name_H-M   'P 1'
#
loop_
_entity.id
_entity.type
_entity.pdbx_description
1 polymer ?
#
loop_
_entity_poly.entity_id
_entity_poly.type
_entity_poly.pdbx_seq_one_letter_code
_entity_poly.pdbx_strand_id
1 'polypeptide(L)'
;MELFAYKGISAGKYVEGEIEALNQDEASFKLKEQKLIITNLVKTKKKKGEKKDISKAKGKGFSLFGKKKVKVEEILIFSKQFATMVKAGLPILQTLAMLRDQLESPAIKEVIEDIRKGLEGGVTLSKNFEKYPQYFDNVYVNLIKAGEASGKLDVFLLKIVDDLEKKEKIKKKIKSALMYPGIMFTTAMVVSAFMLVKVVPVFAEMYSGMGIALPKPTAIIMSISDFLRGTGGKILLLVLIGGYFSFKYLTTKNAKIQYMWHKQVLKLPVFGDLILKSLIAQISLIMGNLSAAGVNLLESIEISKSVSKNVVVTEALENVKKGVFSGDTLTKLFLKEPLFPPTFSQLVSVGEQTGQLDEMFNSVAKYYESEFDTAVNNMSSLIEPIMIVFMGVMIGGLMIAMYSPIFNVGAIMGG
;
A
#
# COMPACT_ATOMS: atom_id res chain seq x y z
N MET A 1 5.91 -34.49 44.50
CA MET A 1 5.34 -34.85 43.20
C MET A 1 5.86 -33.89 42.17
N GLU A 2 6.22 -34.39 41.03
CA GLU A 2 6.77 -33.61 39.93
C GLU A 2 5.66 -33.39 38.88
N LEU A 3 5.72 -32.28 38.13
CA LEU A 3 4.73 -31.94 37.13
C LEU A 3 5.24 -32.35 35.75
N PHE A 4 4.43 -33.08 35.00
CA PHE A 4 4.74 -33.52 33.63
C PHE A 4 3.70 -32.94 32.65
N ALA A 5 4.19 -32.26 31.61
CA ALA A 5 3.35 -31.84 30.49
C ALA A 5 3.28 -33.01 29.49
N TYR A 6 2.08 -33.35 29.05
CA TYR A 6 1.88 -34.42 28.08
C TYR A 6 1.13 -33.92 26.85
N LYS A 7 1.43 -34.56 25.72
CA LYS A 7 0.69 -34.49 24.48
C LYS A 7 0.30 -35.91 24.09
N GLY A 8 -0.96 -36.10 23.72
CA GLY A 8 -1.45 -37.43 23.36
C GLY A 8 -2.70 -37.36 22.47
N ILE A 9 -3.20 -38.56 22.12
CA ILE A 9 -4.42 -38.71 21.32
C ILE A 9 -5.41 -39.50 22.17
N SER A 10 -6.63 -38.96 22.38
CA SER A 10 -7.76 -39.63 22.99
C SER A 10 -8.96 -39.58 22.05
N ALA A 11 -9.55 -40.73 21.74
CA ALA A 11 -10.72 -40.86 20.83
C ALA A 11 -10.52 -40.12 19.48
N GLY A 12 -9.32 -40.18 18.90
CA GLY A 12 -9.00 -39.56 17.62
C GLY A 12 -8.76 -38.04 17.65
N LYS A 13 -8.73 -37.41 18.85
CA LYS A 13 -8.45 -35.97 19.00
C LYS A 13 -7.14 -35.76 19.75
N TYR A 14 -6.37 -34.76 19.33
CA TYR A 14 -5.17 -34.33 20.05
C TYR A 14 -5.55 -33.66 21.37
N VAL A 15 -4.91 -34.11 22.48
CA VAL A 15 -5.11 -33.57 23.82
C VAL A 15 -3.75 -33.23 24.42
N GLU A 16 -3.65 -32.05 25.02
CA GLU A 16 -2.47 -31.60 25.77
C GLU A 16 -2.90 -31.27 27.20
N GLY A 17 -2.05 -31.60 28.18
CA GLY A 17 -2.33 -31.30 29.58
C GLY A 17 -1.10 -31.47 30.46
N GLU A 18 -1.30 -31.28 31.78
CA GLU A 18 -0.27 -31.48 32.79
C GLU A 18 -0.78 -32.52 33.82
N ILE A 19 0.11 -33.39 34.26
CA ILE A 19 -0.19 -34.41 35.26
C ILE A 19 0.88 -34.42 36.35
N GLU A 20 0.47 -34.56 37.60
CA GLU A 20 1.38 -34.72 38.75
C GLU A 20 1.67 -36.21 39.00
N ALA A 21 2.96 -36.57 39.02
CA ALA A 21 3.43 -37.92 39.30
C ALA A 21 4.77 -37.88 40.04
N LEU A 22 5.17 -39.02 40.64
CA LEU A 22 6.45 -39.15 41.31
C LEU A 22 7.61 -39.30 40.32
N ASN A 23 7.35 -39.94 39.19
CA ASN A 23 8.30 -40.13 38.10
C ASN A 23 7.58 -40.22 36.74
N GLN A 24 8.35 -40.31 35.66
CA GLN A 24 7.84 -40.35 34.27
C GLN A 24 7.04 -41.64 33.98
N ASP A 25 7.39 -42.75 34.64
CA ASP A 25 6.71 -44.02 34.44
C ASP A 25 5.31 -44.00 35.07
N GLU A 26 5.16 -43.41 36.26
CA GLU A 26 3.87 -43.21 36.92
C GLU A 26 2.98 -42.23 36.11
N ALA A 27 3.56 -41.16 35.56
CA ALA A 27 2.84 -40.26 34.70
C ALA A 27 2.32 -40.98 33.43
N SER A 28 3.15 -41.78 32.81
CA SER A 28 2.78 -42.62 31.65
C SER A 28 1.69 -43.63 31.99
N PHE A 29 1.76 -44.29 33.18
CA PHE A 29 0.77 -45.24 33.60
C PHE A 29 -0.61 -44.59 33.82
N LYS A 30 -0.65 -43.45 34.53
CA LYS A 30 -1.88 -42.68 34.77
C LYS A 30 -2.55 -42.20 33.51
N LEU A 31 -1.75 -41.78 32.49
CA LEU A 31 -2.26 -41.31 31.20
C LEU A 31 -2.79 -42.49 30.36
N LYS A 32 -2.16 -43.68 30.41
CA LYS A 32 -2.64 -44.89 29.75
C LYS A 32 -3.96 -45.39 30.35
N GLU A 33 -4.13 -45.29 31.67
CA GLU A 33 -5.39 -45.61 32.36
C GLU A 33 -6.56 -44.74 31.87
N GLN A 34 -6.27 -43.49 31.49
CA GLN A 34 -7.22 -42.55 30.85
C GLN A 34 -7.43 -42.79 29.35
N LYS A 35 -6.95 -43.93 28.80
CA LYS A 35 -7.02 -44.26 27.36
C LYS A 35 -6.38 -43.22 26.44
N LEU A 36 -5.33 -42.56 26.91
CA LEU A 36 -4.55 -41.58 26.14
C LEU A 36 -3.34 -42.27 25.50
N ILE A 37 -3.18 -42.12 24.20
CA ILE A 37 -1.96 -42.52 23.48
C ILE A 37 -0.98 -41.35 23.57
N ILE A 38 0.08 -41.52 24.36
CA ILE A 38 1.07 -40.47 24.64
C ILE A 38 2.00 -40.34 23.44
N THR A 39 2.09 -39.13 22.87
CA THR A 39 3.03 -38.79 21.79
C THR A 39 4.26 -38.03 22.31
N ASN A 40 4.12 -37.30 23.43
CA ASN A 40 5.22 -36.63 24.10
C ASN A 40 4.94 -36.47 25.60
N LEU A 41 5.97 -36.64 26.45
CA LEU A 41 5.88 -36.49 27.90
C LEU A 41 7.17 -35.85 28.43
N VAL A 42 7.08 -34.59 28.94
CA VAL A 42 8.23 -33.81 29.37
C VAL A 42 8.04 -33.25 30.77
N LYS A 43 9.08 -33.37 31.62
CA LYS A 43 9.11 -32.82 32.97
C LYS A 43 9.12 -31.30 32.95
N THR A 44 8.17 -30.66 33.67
CA THR A 44 8.03 -29.20 33.73
C THR A 44 8.30 -28.69 35.15
N LYS A 45 8.99 -27.54 35.30
CA LYS A 45 9.24 -26.94 36.63
C LYS A 45 8.01 -26.13 37.08
N LYS A 46 7.56 -26.34 38.32
CA LYS A 46 6.47 -25.59 38.96
C LYS A 46 6.72 -24.08 38.92
N LYS A 47 5.91 -23.31 38.21
CA LYS A 47 5.74 -21.88 38.43
C LYS A 47 4.67 -21.66 39.48
N LYS A 48 5.04 -21.04 40.62
CA LYS A 48 4.15 -20.70 41.73
C LYS A 48 3.24 -19.54 41.32
N GLY A 49 1.93 -19.73 41.37
CA GLY A 49 0.93 -18.61 41.44
C GLY A 49 0.01 -18.51 40.22
N GLU A 50 -1.16 -19.01 40.38
CA GLU A 50 -2.51 -18.49 40.09
C GLU A 50 -3.45 -19.57 39.55
N LYS A 51 -4.41 -19.94 40.41
CA LYS A 51 -5.62 -20.66 39.99
C LYS A 51 -6.46 -19.68 39.14
N LYS A 52 -6.61 -19.92 37.84
CA LYS A 52 -7.69 -19.39 37.03
C LYS A 52 -8.45 -20.53 36.39
N ASP A 53 -9.75 -20.57 36.67
CA ASP A 53 -10.72 -21.46 36.05
C ASP A 53 -10.59 -21.47 34.51
N ILE A 54 -10.28 -22.66 33.97
CA ILE A 54 -10.21 -22.89 32.53
C ILE A 54 -11.51 -23.58 32.10
N SER A 55 -12.58 -22.77 32.03
CA SER A 55 -13.72 -23.09 31.18
C SER A 55 -13.94 -21.93 30.20
N LYS A 56 -13.68 -22.18 28.92
CA LYS A 56 -13.83 -21.26 27.78
C LYS A 56 -12.64 -20.31 27.48
N ALA A 57 -11.54 -20.86 27.01
CA ALA A 57 -10.62 -20.09 26.16
C ALA A 57 -10.40 -20.87 24.85
N LYS A 58 -11.16 -20.49 23.82
CA LYS A 58 -10.78 -20.72 22.43
C LYS A 58 -9.38 -20.13 22.25
N GLY A 59 -8.43 -20.97 21.87
CA GLY A 59 -7.03 -20.61 21.72
C GLY A 59 -6.83 -19.40 20.80
N LYS A 60 -6.57 -18.23 21.38
CA LYS A 60 -5.83 -17.18 20.70
C LYS A 60 -4.34 -17.56 20.79
N GLY A 61 -3.86 -18.31 19.83
CA GLY A 61 -2.45 -18.41 19.59
C GLY A 61 -1.89 -17.00 19.44
N PHE A 62 -0.98 -16.62 20.31
CA PHE A 62 -0.21 -15.38 20.20
C PHE A 62 0.75 -15.56 19.01
N SER A 63 0.24 -15.31 17.80
CA SER A 63 1.05 -15.24 16.60
C SER A 63 1.86 -13.96 16.66
N LEU A 64 3.14 -14.08 16.94
CA LEU A 64 4.14 -13.01 16.85
C LEU A 64 4.29 -12.47 15.41
N PHE A 65 3.74 -13.16 14.43
CA PHE A 65 3.56 -12.69 13.06
C PHE A 65 2.12 -12.23 12.92
N GLY A 66 1.88 -10.92 12.92
CA GLY A 66 0.57 -10.32 12.63
C GLY A 66 -0.06 -11.01 11.41
N LYS A 67 -1.40 -11.23 11.44
CA LYS A 67 -2.15 -11.80 10.30
C LYS A 67 -1.61 -11.18 9.01
N LYS A 68 -1.06 -12.00 8.10
CA LYS A 68 -0.57 -11.51 6.80
C LYS A 68 -1.67 -10.70 6.16
N LYS A 69 -1.39 -9.43 5.88
CA LYS A 69 -2.35 -8.57 5.17
C LYS A 69 -2.58 -9.17 3.79
N VAL A 70 -3.86 -9.31 3.42
CA VAL A 70 -4.25 -9.71 2.06
C VAL A 70 -3.71 -8.68 1.08
N LYS A 71 -3.07 -9.12 0.02
CA LYS A 71 -2.55 -8.25 -1.04
C LYS A 71 -3.66 -7.89 -2.01
N VAL A 72 -3.55 -6.72 -2.63
CA VAL A 72 -4.50 -6.25 -3.65
C VAL A 72 -4.55 -7.24 -4.84
N GLU A 73 -3.41 -7.83 -5.19
CA GLU A 73 -3.31 -8.85 -6.23
C GLU A 73 -4.16 -10.11 -5.91
N GLU A 74 -4.23 -10.50 -4.63
CA GLU A 74 -5.07 -11.65 -4.21
C GLU A 74 -6.56 -11.33 -4.37
N ILE A 75 -6.97 -10.09 -4.07
CA ILE A 75 -8.35 -9.63 -4.29
C ILE A 75 -8.68 -9.60 -5.79
N LEU A 76 -7.76 -9.12 -6.62
CA LEU A 76 -7.94 -9.11 -8.08
C LEU A 76 -8.10 -10.52 -8.65
N ILE A 77 -7.24 -11.47 -8.25
CA ILE A 77 -7.31 -12.87 -8.68
C ILE A 77 -8.64 -13.49 -8.26
N PHE A 78 -9.02 -13.31 -6.98
CA PHE A 78 -10.33 -13.76 -6.48
C PHE A 78 -11.48 -13.18 -7.32
N SER A 79 -11.48 -11.87 -7.55
CA SER A 79 -12.56 -11.19 -8.29
C SER A 79 -12.65 -11.67 -9.75
N LYS A 80 -11.52 -11.92 -10.41
CA LYS A 80 -11.48 -12.49 -11.78
C LYS A 80 -12.09 -13.87 -11.82
N GLN A 81 -11.68 -14.74 -10.92
CA GLN A 81 -12.21 -16.11 -10.86
C GLN A 81 -13.70 -16.09 -10.49
N PHE A 82 -14.09 -15.23 -9.55
CA PHE A 82 -15.48 -15.04 -9.15
C PHE A 82 -16.35 -14.59 -10.33
N ALA A 83 -15.91 -13.54 -11.05
CA ALA A 83 -16.60 -13.06 -12.25
C ALA A 83 -16.72 -14.14 -13.33
N THR A 84 -15.66 -14.90 -13.58
CA THR A 84 -15.63 -15.96 -14.60
C THR A 84 -16.61 -17.09 -14.27
N MET A 85 -16.63 -17.53 -13.00
CA MET A 85 -17.51 -18.63 -12.58
C MET A 85 -18.99 -18.20 -12.54
N VAL A 86 -19.29 -16.98 -12.08
CA VAL A 86 -20.65 -16.43 -12.09
C VAL A 86 -21.14 -16.22 -13.53
N LYS A 87 -20.28 -15.70 -14.43
CA LYS A 87 -20.59 -15.59 -15.87
C LYS A 87 -20.86 -16.94 -16.53
N ALA A 88 -20.20 -18.00 -16.07
CA ALA A 88 -20.45 -19.37 -16.53
C ALA A 88 -21.75 -19.98 -15.96
N GLY A 89 -22.51 -19.24 -15.14
CA GLY A 89 -23.78 -19.67 -14.57
C GLY A 89 -23.68 -20.51 -13.29
N LEU A 90 -22.51 -20.60 -12.68
CA LEU A 90 -22.34 -21.31 -11.41
C LEU A 90 -23.06 -20.57 -10.26
N PRO A 91 -23.78 -21.28 -9.37
CA PRO A 91 -24.40 -20.70 -8.20
C PRO A 91 -23.38 -19.96 -7.31
N ILE A 92 -23.72 -18.77 -6.81
CA ILE A 92 -22.80 -17.90 -6.05
C ILE A 92 -22.22 -18.62 -4.83
N LEU A 93 -23.04 -19.34 -4.07
CA LEU A 93 -22.59 -20.09 -2.89
C LEU A 93 -21.57 -21.18 -3.23
N GLN A 94 -21.80 -21.91 -4.34
CA GLN A 94 -20.88 -22.92 -4.82
C GLN A 94 -19.58 -22.27 -5.31
N THR A 95 -19.67 -21.17 -6.04
CA THR A 95 -18.51 -20.41 -6.51
C THR A 95 -17.64 -19.93 -5.34
N LEU A 96 -18.23 -19.35 -4.30
CA LEU A 96 -17.50 -18.91 -3.11
C LEU A 96 -16.81 -20.06 -2.38
N ALA A 97 -17.48 -21.25 -2.29
CA ALA A 97 -16.89 -22.44 -1.70
C ALA A 97 -15.66 -22.93 -2.48
N MET A 98 -15.77 -23.04 -3.82
CA MET A 98 -14.67 -23.44 -4.69
C MET A 98 -13.49 -22.46 -4.61
N LEU A 99 -13.76 -21.17 -4.66
CA LEU A 99 -12.73 -20.13 -4.58
C LEU A 99 -12.02 -20.14 -3.23
N ARG A 100 -12.75 -20.30 -2.12
CA ARG A 100 -12.14 -20.45 -0.79
C ARG A 100 -11.08 -21.57 -0.78
N ASP A 101 -11.39 -22.70 -1.39
CA ASP A 101 -10.49 -23.86 -1.37
C ASP A 101 -9.23 -23.65 -2.24
N GLN A 102 -9.34 -22.85 -3.30
CA GLN A 102 -8.23 -22.52 -4.21
C GLN A 102 -7.31 -21.42 -3.70
N LEU A 103 -7.77 -20.54 -2.80
CA LEU A 103 -6.97 -19.46 -2.27
C LEU A 103 -5.83 -19.99 -1.39
N GLU A 104 -4.64 -19.37 -1.48
CA GLU A 104 -3.46 -19.76 -0.67
C GLU A 104 -3.42 -19.02 0.67
N SER A 105 -3.85 -17.76 0.69
CA SER A 105 -3.77 -16.89 1.87
C SER A 105 -4.85 -17.24 2.90
N PRO A 106 -4.48 -17.65 4.13
CA PRO A 106 -5.46 -17.97 5.18
C PRO A 106 -6.38 -16.80 5.52
N ALA A 107 -5.86 -15.55 5.39
CA ALA A 107 -6.62 -14.36 5.72
C ALA A 107 -7.79 -14.14 4.76
N ILE A 108 -7.58 -14.30 3.44
CA ILE A 108 -8.66 -14.16 2.47
C ILE A 108 -9.61 -15.36 2.51
N LYS A 109 -9.10 -16.59 2.80
CA LYS A 109 -9.96 -17.76 3.03
C LYS A 109 -11.00 -17.53 4.14
N GLU A 110 -10.55 -16.99 5.28
CA GLU A 110 -11.40 -16.66 6.42
C GLU A 110 -12.50 -15.65 6.02
N VAL A 111 -12.11 -14.62 5.25
CA VAL A 111 -13.04 -13.58 4.75
C VAL A 111 -14.08 -14.17 3.80
N ILE A 112 -13.65 -14.95 2.81
CA ILE A 112 -14.57 -15.56 1.83
C ILE A 112 -15.50 -16.58 2.49
N GLU A 113 -15.01 -17.34 3.47
CA GLU A 113 -15.85 -18.27 4.25
C GLU A 113 -16.91 -17.52 5.08
N ASP A 114 -16.57 -16.36 5.67
CA ASP A 114 -17.55 -15.56 6.40
C ASP A 114 -18.61 -14.95 5.46
N ILE A 115 -18.19 -14.45 4.29
CA ILE A 115 -19.10 -13.96 3.25
C ILE A 115 -20.04 -15.09 2.79
N ARG A 116 -19.53 -16.30 2.55
CA ARG A 116 -20.31 -17.46 2.15
C ARG A 116 -21.35 -17.82 3.21
N LYS A 117 -20.96 -17.90 4.48
CA LYS A 117 -21.88 -18.18 5.61
C LYS A 117 -22.92 -17.09 5.79
N GLY A 118 -22.53 -15.83 5.63
CA GLY A 118 -23.48 -14.71 5.68
C GLY A 118 -24.54 -14.81 4.58
N LEU A 119 -24.14 -15.20 3.37
CA LEU A 119 -25.04 -15.40 2.25
C LEU A 119 -25.95 -16.61 2.46
N GLU A 120 -25.45 -17.74 2.98
CA GLU A 120 -26.27 -18.89 3.41
C GLU A 120 -27.30 -18.50 4.48
N GLY A 121 -26.94 -17.57 5.37
CA GLY A 121 -27.84 -17.01 6.39
C GLY A 121 -28.85 -15.97 5.85
N GLY A 122 -28.93 -15.77 4.53
CA GLY A 122 -29.90 -14.86 3.89
C GLY A 122 -29.47 -13.38 3.88
N VAL A 123 -28.24 -13.04 4.29
CA VAL A 123 -27.72 -11.68 4.17
C VAL A 123 -27.23 -11.45 2.74
N THR A 124 -27.57 -10.30 2.15
CA THR A 124 -27.17 -9.98 0.75
C THR A 124 -25.67 -10.02 0.56
N LEU A 125 -25.20 -10.33 -0.65
CA LEU A 125 -23.78 -10.42 -0.99
C LEU A 125 -23.06 -9.09 -0.74
N SER A 126 -23.67 -7.97 -1.17
CA SER A 126 -23.16 -6.61 -0.93
C SER A 126 -22.94 -6.31 0.54
N LYS A 127 -23.91 -6.61 1.42
CA LYS A 127 -23.78 -6.42 2.88
C LYS A 127 -22.67 -7.29 3.49
N ASN A 128 -22.43 -8.47 2.95
CA ASN A 128 -21.35 -9.31 3.42
C ASN A 128 -19.97 -8.78 3.01
N PHE A 129 -19.82 -8.24 1.80
CA PHE A 129 -18.59 -7.57 1.37
C PHE A 129 -18.34 -6.26 2.14
N GLU A 130 -19.39 -5.50 2.49
CA GLU A 130 -19.32 -4.25 3.25
C GLU A 130 -18.68 -4.42 4.64
N LYS A 131 -18.73 -5.61 5.23
CA LYS A 131 -18.05 -5.93 6.51
C LYS A 131 -16.53 -5.82 6.44
N TYR A 132 -15.95 -5.82 5.25
CA TYR A 132 -14.51 -5.88 5.00
C TYR A 132 -14.00 -4.71 4.17
N PRO A 133 -14.18 -3.44 4.61
CA PRO A 133 -13.84 -2.24 3.85
C PRO A 133 -12.33 -2.10 3.59
N GLN A 134 -11.48 -2.82 4.35
CA GLN A 134 -10.04 -2.87 4.14
C GLN A 134 -9.63 -3.68 2.90
N TYR A 135 -10.53 -4.52 2.35
CA TYR A 135 -10.31 -5.37 1.19
C TYR A 135 -11.20 -5.01 0.02
N PHE A 136 -12.45 -4.65 0.29
CA PHE A 136 -13.48 -4.32 -0.69
C PHE A 136 -13.93 -2.88 -0.47
N ASP A 137 -13.52 -1.99 -1.35
CA ASP A 137 -13.86 -0.58 -1.25
C ASP A 137 -15.34 -0.29 -1.60
N ASN A 138 -15.76 0.95 -1.40
CA ASN A 138 -17.14 1.36 -1.65
C ASN A 138 -17.58 1.12 -3.11
N VAL A 139 -16.67 1.22 -4.09
CA VAL A 139 -16.99 0.93 -5.50
C VAL A 139 -17.33 -0.54 -5.67
N TYR A 140 -16.49 -1.42 -5.12
CA TYR A 140 -16.70 -2.86 -5.14
C TYR A 140 -18.09 -3.22 -4.58
N VAL A 141 -18.39 -2.74 -3.38
CA VAL A 141 -19.65 -3.02 -2.68
C VAL A 141 -20.87 -2.48 -3.45
N ASN A 142 -20.78 -1.26 -3.99
CA ASN A 142 -21.91 -0.66 -4.72
C ASN A 142 -22.14 -1.31 -6.09
N LEU A 143 -21.09 -1.74 -6.78
CA LEU A 143 -21.25 -2.52 -8.02
C LEU A 143 -21.87 -3.90 -7.74
N ILE A 144 -21.49 -4.58 -6.66
CA ILE A 144 -22.18 -5.82 -6.22
C ILE A 144 -23.66 -5.53 -5.91
N LYS A 145 -23.95 -4.47 -5.17
CA LYS A 145 -25.32 -4.06 -4.82
C LYS A 145 -26.17 -3.80 -6.08
N ALA A 146 -25.61 -3.09 -7.06
CA ALA A 146 -26.26 -2.85 -8.34
C ALA A 146 -26.49 -4.16 -9.14
N GLY A 147 -25.50 -5.07 -9.12
CA GLY A 147 -25.62 -6.40 -9.71
C GLY A 147 -26.69 -7.27 -9.07
N GLU A 148 -26.80 -7.25 -7.73
CA GLU A 148 -27.87 -7.94 -6.99
C GLU A 148 -29.25 -7.37 -7.33
N ALA A 149 -29.39 -6.04 -7.32
CA ALA A 149 -30.67 -5.35 -7.58
C ALA A 149 -31.16 -5.57 -9.02
N SER A 150 -30.25 -5.63 -10.00
CA SER A 150 -30.59 -5.82 -11.42
C SER A 150 -30.62 -7.27 -11.87
N GLY A 151 -30.17 -8.23 -11.05
CA GLY A 151 -30.00 -9.64 -11.43
C GLY A 151 -28.87 -9.91 -12.43
N LYS A 152 -28.01 -8.89 -12.71
CA LYS A 152 -26.91 -8.95 -13.68
C LYS A 152 -25.55 -8.96 -13.00
N LEU A 153 -25.39 -9.77 -11.96
CA LEU A 153 -24.18 -9.80 -11.14
C LEU A 153 -22.91 -10.11 -11.95
N ASP A 154 -23.01 -10.94 -12.99
CA ASP A 154 -21.93 -11.28 -13.93
C ASP A 154 -21.35 -10.03 -14.62
N VAL A 155 -22.22 -9.14 -15.12
CA VAL A 155 -21.83 -7.89 -15.79
C VAL A 155 -21.10 -6.97 -14.81
N PHE A 156 -21.62 -6.84 -13.57
CA PHE A 156 -21.04 -5.96 -12.57
C PHE A 156 -19.73 -6.49 -11.99
N LEU A 157 -19.60 -7.79 -11.85
CA LEU A 157 -18.34 -8.42 -11.46
C LEU A 157 -17.24 -8.16 -12.49
N LEU A 158 -17.56 -8.18 -13.80
CA LEU A 158 -16.59 -7.80 -14.83
C LEU A 158 -16.16 -6.33 -14.74
N LYS A 159 -17.09 -5.43 -14.40
CA LYS A 159 -16.74 -4.00 -14.15
C LYS A 159 -15.85 -3.83 -12.92
N ILE A 160 -16.09 -4.61 -11.87
CA ILE A 160 -15.20 -4.65 -10.68
C ILE A 160 -13.79 -5.11 -11.07
N VAL A 161 -13.70 -6.16 -11.88
CA VAL A 161 -12.41 -6.67 -12.38
C VAL A 161 -11.67 -5.61 -13.18
N ASP A 162 -12.35 -4.91 -14.10
CA ASP A 162 -11.76 -3.82 -14.90
C ASP A 162 -11.23 -2.68 -14.01
N ASP A 163 -11.99 -2.26 -13.00
CA ASP A 163 -11.55 -1.24 -12.03
C ASP A 163 -10.30 -1.68 -11.25
N LEU A 164 -10.30 -2.92 -10.74
CA LEU A 164 -9.16 -3.45 -10.00
C LEU A 164 -7.92 -3.64 -10.89
N GLU A 165 -8.09 -4.08 -12.14
CA GLU A 165 -7.00 -4.20 -13.11
C GLU A 165 -6.37 -2.85 -13.42
N LYS A 166 -7.19 -1.83 -13.66
CA LYS A 166 -6.70 -0.47 -13.94
C LYS A 166 -5.96 0.13 -12.74
N LYS A 167 -6.49 -0.03 -11.53
CA LYS A 167 -5.81 0.38 -10.29
C LYS A 167 -4.44 -0.30 -10.14
N GLU A 168 -4.38 -1.61 -10.37
CA GLU A 168 -3.13 -2.36 -10.26
C GLU A 168 -2.15 -2.03 -11.40
N LYS A 169 -2.63 -1.81 -12.62
CA LYS A 169 -1.84 -1.36 -13.79
C LYS A 169 -1.18 0.00 -13.50
N ILE A 170 -1.95 0.97 -13.02
CA ILE A 170 -1.44 2.30 -12.64
C ILE A 170 -0.33 2.16 -11.59
N LYS A 171 -0.59 1.42 -10.52
CA LYS A 171 0.37 1.18 -9.44
C LYS A 171 1.66 0.52 -9.93
N LYS A 172 1.54 -0.52 -10.79
CA LYS A 172 2.69 -1.20 -11.39
C LYS A 172 3.49 -0.28 -12.29
N LYS A 173 2.84 0.54 -13.11
CA LYS A 173 3.51 1.52 -13.99
C LYS A 173 4.32 2.53 -13.19
N ILE A 174 3.73 3.14 -12.15
CA ILE A 174 4.44 4.07 -11.28
C ILE A 174 5.65 3.38 -10.62
N LYS A 175 5.45 2.16 -10.06
CA LYS A 175 6.52 1.40 -9.43
C LYS A 175 7.66 1.09 -10.41
N SER A 176 7.33 0.65 -11.62
CA SER A 176 8.31 0.33 -12.67
C SER A 176 9.09 1.56 -13.11
N ALA A 177 8.40 2.68 -13.33
CA ALA A 177 9.03 3.94 -13.73
C ALA A 177 10.00 4.49 -12.68
N LEU A 178 9.71 4.29 -11.39
CA LEU A 178 10.55 4.75 -10.28
C LEU A 178 11.64 3.73 -9.88
N MET A 179 11.60 2.51 -10.40
CA MET A 179 12.54 1.45 -10.00
C MET A 179 13.98 1.76 -10.46
N TYR A 180 14.17 2.10 -11.73
CA TYR A 180 15.49 2.42 -12.27
C TYR A 180 16.12 3.65 -11.60
N PRO A 181 15.44 4.81 -11.51
CA PRO A 181 15.95 5.96 -10.77
C PRO A 181 16.24 5.65 -9.30
N GLY A 182 15.37 4.86 -8.67
CA GLY A 182 15.52 4.46 -7.27
C GLY A 182 16.78 3.62 -7.03
N ILE A 183 17.08 2.67 -7.91
CA ILE A 183 18.30 1.84 -7.84
C ILE A 183 19.53 2.72 -8.06
N MET A 184 19.54 3.56 -9.10
CA MET A 184 20.63 4.48 -9.40
C MET A 184 20.94 5.40 -8.22
N PHE A 185 19.90 6.06 -7.68
CA PHE A 185 20.04 6.95 -6.52
C PHE A 185 20.59 6.21 -5.29
N THR A 186 20.05 5.03 -4.99
CA THR A 186 20.48 4.24 -3.84
C THR A 186 21.94 3.80 -3.99
N THR A 187 22.33 3.33 -5.17
CA THR A 187 23.71 2.94 -5.44
C THR A 187 24.67 4.12 -5.29
N ALA A 188 24.31 5.27 -5.87
CA ALA A 188 25.09 6.49 -5.76
C ALA A 188 25.25 6.94 -4.30
N MET A 189 24.16 6.92 -3.52
CA MET A 189 24.18 7.27 -2.09
C MET A 189 25.05 6.29 -1.27
N VAL A 190 24.96 4.98 -1.54
CA VAL A 190 25.78 3.98 -0.85
C VAL A 190 27.25 4.17 -1.16
N VAL A 191 27.61 4.36 -2.43
CA VAL A 191 29.00 4.60 -2.84
C VAL A 191 29.53 5.89 -2.21
N SER A 192 28.77 6.98 -2.25
CA SER A 192 29.18 8.25 -1.65
C SER A 192 29.30 8.18 -0.12
N ALA A 193 28.38 7.49 0.53
CA ALA A 193 28.47 7.27 1.97
C ALA A 193 29.72 6.44 2.34
N PHE A 194 30.04 5.40 1.54
CA PHE A 194 31.25 4.61 1.72
C PHE A 194 32.52 5.47 1.54
N MET A 195 32.57 6.30 0.50
CA MET A 195 33.66 7.22 0.26
C MET A 195 33.83 8.20 1.41
N LEU A 196 32.77 8.85 1.87
CA LEU A 196 32.78 9.80 2.98
C LEU A 196 33.20 9.15 4.30
N VAL A 197 32.72 7.94 4.60
CA VAL A 197 32.92 7.33 5.92
C VAL A 197 34.25 6.56 6.00
N LYS A 198 34.74 6.01 4.91
CA LYS A 198 35.93 5.14 4.89
C LYS A 198 37.11 5.73 4.16
N VAL A 199 36.92 6.33 2.99
CA VAL A 199 38.03 6.75 2.13
C VAL A 199 38.54 8.14 2.47
N VAL A 200 37.63 9.12 2.58
CA VAL A 200 37.99 10.52 2.88
C VAL A 200 38.83 10.66 4.16
N PRO A 201 38.54 9.97 5.28
CA PRO A 201 39.35 10.07 6.50
C PRO A 201 40.79 9.59 6.33
N VAL A 202 40.99 8.53 5.55
CA VAL A 202 42.35 7.98 5.29
C VAL A 202 43.24 9.03 4.59
N PHE A 203 42.65 9.72 3.61
CA PHE A 203 43.37 10.84 2.96
C PHE A 203 43.66 11.99 3.93
N ALA A 204 42.70 12.34 4.77
CA ALA A 204 42.88 13.42 5.76
C ALA A 204 43.96 13.09 6.78
N GLU A 205 44.02 11.86 7.29
CA GLU A 205 45.07 11.41 8.20
C GLU A 205 46.46 11.46 7.53
N MET A 206 46.54 11.08 6.26
CA MET A 206 47.78 11.14 5.48
C MET A 206 48.28 12.58 5.33
N TYR A 207 47.39 13.56 5.05
CA TYR A 207 47.78 14.97 4.90
C TYR A 207 48.15 15.65 6.23
N SER A 208 47.40 15.34 7.30
CA SER A 208 47.73 15.85 8.63
C SER A 208 49.08 15.35 9.14
N GLY A 209 49.45 14.09 8.79
CA GLY A 209 50.77 13.50 9.06
C GLY A 209 51.91 14.20 8.33
N MET A 210 51.66 14.83 7.19
CA MET A 210 52.63 15.60 6.42
C MET A 210 52.71 17.07 6.86
N GLY A 211 51.89 17.51 7.83
CA GLY A 211 51.86 18.89 8.29
C GLY A 211 51.27 19.89 7.28
N ILE A 212 50.58 19.44 6.28
CA ILE A 212 50.01 20.26 5.19
C ILE A 212 48.57 20.63 5.51
N ALA A 213 48.22 21.90 5.38
CA ALA A 213 46.87 22.38 5.58
C ALA A 213 45.93 21.84 4.47
N LEU A 214 44.78 21.34 4.86
CA LEU A 214 43.78 20.81 3.92
C LEU A 214 43.17 21.92 3.05
N PRO A 215 43.09 21.74 1.72
CA PRO A 215 42.37 22.68 0.85
C PRO A 215 40.90 22.81 1.24
N LYS A 216 40.31 23.99 0.98
CA LYS A 216 38.89 24.27 1.31
C LYS A 216 37.90 23.21 0.87
N PRO A 217 37.93 22.69 -0.38
CA PRO A 217 36.98 21.63 -0.81
C PRO A 217 37.10 20.35 0.05
N THR A 218 38.33 19.94 0.35
CA THR A 218 38.60 18.76 1.18
C THR A 218 38.17 18.97 2.62
N ALA A 219 38.39 20.17 3.18
CA ALA A 219 37.97 20.51 4.53
C ALA A 219 36.43 20.47 4.69
N ILE A 220 35.67 20.93 3.68
CA ILE A 220 34.19 20.84 3.67
C ILE A 220 33.74 19.38 3.68
N ILE A 221 34.31 18.57 2.79
CA ILE A 221 33.96 17.14 2.70
C ILE A 221 34.34 16.39 3.99
N MET A 222 35.46 16.75 4.62
CA MET A 222 35.86 16.22 5.92
C MET A 222 34.86 16.56 7.01
N SER A 223 34.44 17.83 7.10
CA SER A 223 33.42 18.26 8.07
C SER A 223 32.10 17.47 7.91
N ILE A 224 31.67 17.20 6.66
CA ILE A 224 30.51 16.37 6.38
C ILE A 224 30.76 14.91 6.80
N SER A 225 31.96 14.37 6.52
CA SER A 225 32.36 13.02 6.91
C SER A 225 32.33 12.86 8.44
N ASP A 226 32.96 13.79 9.18
CA ASP A 226 33.02 13.76 10.63
C ASP A 226 31.63 13.93 11.27
N PHE A 227 30.81 14.79 10.70
CA PHE A 227 29.40 14.92 11.10
C PHE A 227 28.64 13.59 10.93
N LEU A 228 28.78 12.91 9.78
CA LEU A 228 28.09 11.65 9.50
C LEU A 228 28.58 10.50 10.38
N ARG A 229 29.90 10.43 10.65
CA ARG A 229 30.52 9.40 11.51
C ARG A 229 30.24 9.63 13.00
N GLY A 230 30.11 10.89 13.40
CA GLY A 230 29.90 11.29 14.78
C GLY A 230 28.45 11.18 15.26
N THR A 231 28.17 11.87 16.33
CA THR A 231 26.82 12.00 16.91
C THR A 231 25.86 12.72 15.98
N GLY A 232 26.35 13.60 15.10
CA GLY A 232 25.57 14.34 14.12
C GLY A 232 24.82 13.42 13.15
N GLY A 233 25.47 12.37 12.64
CA GLY A 233 24.83 11.39 11.75
C GLY A 233 23.71 10.61 12.44
N LYS A 234 23.89 10.24 13.72
CA LYS A 234 22.85 9.57 14.52
C LYS A 234 21.67 10.51 14.79
N ILE A 235 21.95 11.78 15.09
CA ILE A 235 20.91 12.80 15.29
C ILE A 235 20.16 13.05 13.98
N LEU A 236 20.85 13.17 12.84
CA LEU A 236 20.23 13.33 11.52
C LEU A 236 19.27 12.18 11.22
N LEU A 237 19.68 10.94 11.47
CA LEU A 237 18.85 9.75 11.25
C LEU A 237 17.62 9.77 12.16
N LEU A 238 17.77 10.13 13.44
CA LEU A 238 16.65 10.28 14.37
C LEU A 238 15.68 11.40 13.93
N VAL A 239 16.22 12.55 13.46
CA VAL A 239 15.42 13.67 12.96
C VAL A 239 14.67 13.28 11.69
N LEU A 240 15.28 12.54 10.75
CA LEU A 240 14.61 12.04 9.55
C LEU A 240 13.49 11.06 9.90
N ILE A 241 13.76 10.10 10.77
CA ILE A 241 12.75 9.11 11.21
C ILE A 241 11.63 9.82 11.99
N GLY A 242 11.98 10.62 12.99
CA GLY A 242 11.01 11.38 13.81
C GLY A 242 10.21 12.38 13.00
N GLY A 243 10.86 13.08 12.05
CA GLY A 243 10.23 13.99 11.09
C GLY A 243 9.23 13.27 10.20
N TYR A 244 9.58 12.08 9.66
CA TYR A 244 8.67 11.27 8.87
C TYR A 244 7.41 10.85 9.66
N PHE A 245 7.60 10.35 10.89
CA PHE A 245 6.48 9.95 11.75
C PHE A 245 5.63 11.15 12.19
N SER A 246 6.27 12.26 12.57
CA SER A 246 5.59 13.51 12.91
C SER A 246 4.80 14.08 11.73
N PHE A 247 5.41 14.14 10.56
CA PHE A 247 4.74 14.60 9.33
C PHE A 247 3.54 13.73 8.99
N LYS A 248 3.70 12.40 9.02
CA LYS A 248 2.61 11.44 8.80
C LYS A 248 1.47 11.62 9.83
N TYR A 249 1.82 11.81 11.09
CA TYR A 249 0.83 12.06 12.15
C TYR A 249 0.07 13.38 11.92
N LEU A 250 0.79 14.46 11.60
CA LEU A 250 0.20 15.77 11.35
C LEU A 250 -0.71 15.78 10.12
N THR A 251 -0.28 15.16 9.01
CA THR A 251 -1.09 15.05 7.78
C THR A 251 -2.30 14.15 7.95
N THR A 252 -2.29 13.21 8.92
CA THR A 252 -3.43 12.32 9.17
C THR A 252 -4.44 12.93 10.15
N LYS A 253 -3.97 13.75 11.11
CA LYS A 253 -4.82 14.28 12.19
C LYS A 253 -5.33 15.70 11.94
N ASN A 254 -4.63 16.51 11.13
CA ASN A 254 -4.98 17.90 10.89
C ASN A 254 -5.47 18.10 9.45
N ALA A 255 -6.79 18.31 9.28
CA ALA A 255 -7.42 18.48 7.99
C ALA A 255 -6.85 19.67 7.17
N LYS A 256 -6.45 20.77 7.82
CA LYS A 256 -5.84 21.91 7.14
C LYS A 256 -4.46 21.57 6.57
N ILE A 257 -3.62 20.87 7.34
CA ILE A 257 -2.29 20.45 6.90
C ILE A 257 -2.43 19.42 5.76
N GLN A 258 -3.37 18.47 5.89
CA GLN A 258 -3.67 17.49 4.85
C GLN A 258 -4.11 18.16 3.55
N TYR A 259 -5.01 19.14 3.62
CA TYR A 259 -5.47 19.90 2.46
C TYR A 259 -4.32 20.66 1.78
N MET A 260 -3.52 21.41 2.57
CA MET A 260 -2.36 22.14 2.04
C MET A 260 -1.35 21.20 1.37
N TRP A 261 -1.06 20.06 2.00
CA TRP A 261 -0.16 19.07 1.45
C TRP A 261 -0.68 18.50 0.12
N HIS A 262 -1.94 18.04 0.09
CA HIS A 262 -2.55 17.51 -1.13
C HIS A 262 -2.61 18.54 -2.26
N LYS A 263 -2.87 19.81 -1.92
CA LYS A 263 -2.86 20.92 -2.87
C LYS A 263 -1.46 21.20 -3.43
N GLN A 264 -0.43 21.18 -2.58
CA GLN A 264 0.95 21.36 -3.01
C GLN A 264 1.44 20.21 -3.89
N VAL A 265 1.10 18.97 -3.52
CA VAL A 265 1.45 17.78 -4.31
C VAL A 265 0.89 17.83 -5.72
N LEU A 266 -0.35 18.33 -5.89
CA LEU A 266 -0.96 18.52 -7.21
C LEU A 266 -0.29 19.65 -8.04
N LYS A 267 0.44 20.57 -7.39
CA LYS A 267 1.18 21.64 -8.08
C LYS A 267 2.62 21.26 -8.42
N LEU A 268 3.12 20.13 -7.91
CA LEU A 268 4.47 19.68 -8.21
C LEU A 268 4.62 19.38 -9.71
N PRO A 269 5.66 19.93 -10.38
CA PRO A 269 5.89 19.63 -11.78
C PRO A 269 6.05 18.12 -11.97
N VAL A 270 5.54 17.58 -13.05
CA VAL A 270 5.56 16.16 -13.42
C VAL A 270 4.68 15.28 -12.50
N PHE A 271 4.90 15.29 -11.18
CA PHE A 271 4.15 14.45 -10.24
C PHE A 271 2.69 14.89 -10.06
N GLY A 272 2.43 16.20 -10.03
CA GLY A 272 1.07 16.72 -9.90
C GLY A 272 0.20 16.35 -11.09
N ASP A 273 0.73 16.47 -12.31
CA ASP A 273 0.06 16.07 -13.55
C ASP A 273 -0.26 14.57 -13.59
N LEU A 274 0.70 13.72 -13.19
CA LEU A 274 0.50 12.28 -13.06
C LEU A 274 -0.64 11.92 -12.10
N ILE A 275 -0.62 12.52 -10.91
CA ILE A 275 -1.63 12.26 -9.88
C ILE A 275 -3.00 12.71 -10.37
N LEU A 276 -3.08 13.89 -10.98
CA LEU A 276 -4.33 14.45 -11.49
C LEU A 276 -4.92 13.58 -12.60
N LYS A 277 -4.13 13.21 -13.62
CA LYS A 277 -4.56 12.35 -14.73
C LYS A 277 -5.03 10.98 -14.21
N SER A 278 -4.31 10.39 -13.27
CA SER A 278 -4.71 9.13 -12.62
C SER A 278 -6.04 9.25 -11.89
N LEU A 279 -6.25 10.33 -11.11
CA LEU A 279 -7.49 10.56 -10.38
C LEU A 279 -8.67 10.82 -11.31
N ILE A 280 -8.49 11.62 -12.37
CA ILE A 280 -9.54 11.88 -13.35
C ILE A 280 -9.92 10.59 -14.08
N ALA A 281 -8.94 9.78 -14.53
CA ALA A 281 -9.21 8.49 -15.16
C ALA A 281 -10.01 7.56 -14.24
N GLN A 282 -9.63 7.47 -12.96
CA GLN A 282 -10.32 6.63 -11.99
C GLN A 282 -11.73 7.13 -11.68
N ILE A 283 -11.92 8.42 -11.42
CA ILE A 283 -13.24 9.02 -11.15
C ILE A 283 -14.16 8.79 -12.34
N SER A 284 -13.68 9.06 -13.55
CA SER A 284 -14.46 8.89 -14.78
C SER A 284 -14.87 7.44 -14.99
N LEU A 285 -13.96 6.49 -14.79
CA LEU A 285 -14.28 5.07 -14.88
C LEU A 285 -15.37 4.65 -13.89
N ILE A 286 -15.28 5.11 -12.65
CA ILE A 286 -16.26 4.81 -11.61
C ILE A 286 -17.61 5.42 -11.99
N MET A 287 -17.64 6.70 -12.38
CA MET A 287 -18.88 7.37 -12.77
C MET A 287 -19.51 6.71 -14.01
N GLY A 288 -18.71 6.35 -15.01
CA GLY A 288 -19.18 5.62 -16.20
C GLY A 288 -19.76 4.25 -15.85
N ASN A 289 -19.06 3.49 -15.01
CA ASN A 289 -19.53 2.16 -14.57
C ASN A 289 -20.83 2.24 -13.75
N LEU A 290 -20.93 3.20 -12.82
CA LEU A 290 -22.11 3.37 -11.99
C LEU A 290 -23.31 3.93 -12.80
N SER A 291 -23.06 4.88 -13.72
CA SER A 291 -24.07 5.41 -14.62
C SER A 291 -24.64 4.29 -15.53
N ALA A 292 -23.78 3.49 -16.15
CA ALA A 292 -24.19 2.32 -16.94
C ALA A 292 -24.92 1.25 -16.10
N ALA A 293 -24.73 1.27 -14.77
CA ALA A 293 -25.45 0.45 -13.82
C ALA A 293 -26.83 1.00 -13.45
N GLY A 294 -27.18 2.20 -13.92
CA GLY A 294 -28.41 2.89 -13.53
C GLY A 294 -28.38 3.48 -12.11
N VAL A 295 -27.17 3.60 -11.52
CA VAL A 295 -27.01 4.26 -10.21
C VAL A 295 -27.26 5.76 -10.40
N ASN A 296 -27.99 6.35 -9.47
CA ASN A 296 -28.29 7.78 -9.50
C ASN A 296 -26.99 8.62 -9.53
N LEU A 297 -27.00 9.70 -10.29
CA LEU A 297 -25.84 10.58 -10.48
C LEU A 297 -25.27 11.11 -9.16
N LEU A 298 -26.11 11.54 -8.22
CA LEU A 298 -25.67 12.03 -6.91
C LEU A 298 -24.98 10.95 -6.08
N GLU A 299 -25.48 9.71 -6.14
CA GLU A 299 -24.87 8.55 -5.49
C GLU A 299 -23.54 8.17 -6.19
N SER A 300 -23.50 8.25 -7.52
CA SER A 300 -22.26 8.00 -8.29
C SER A 300 -21.15 9.00 -7.95
N ILE A 301 -21.49 10.29 -7.77
CA ILE A 301 -20.52 11.31 -7.32
C ILE A 301 -20.06 11.01 -5.89
N GLU A 302 -20.97 10.62 -4.98
CA GLU A 302 -20.61 10.29 -3.59
C GLU A 302 -19.67 9.07 -3.51
N ILE A 303 -19.93 8.03 -4.29
CA ILE A 303 -19.08 6.84 -4.36
C ILE A 303 -17.70 7.24 -4.93
N SER A 304 -17.66 8.02 -6.02
CA SER A 304 -16.41 8.51 -6.63
C SER A 304 -15.60 9.36 -5.65
N LYS A 305 -16.26 10.19 -4.86
CA LYS A 305 -15.64 10.98 -3.78
C LYS A 305 -15.00 10.09 -2.73
N SER A 306 -15.66 9.00 -2.31
CA SER A 306 -15.19 8.10 -1.25
C SER A 306 -13.91 7.34 -1.62
N VAL A 307 -13.64 7.17 -2.90
CA VAL A 307 -12.45 6.47 -3.42
C VAL A 307 -11.24 7.39 -3.54
N SER A 308 -11.47 8.68 -3.75
CA SER A 308 -10.40 9.67 -3.81
C SER A 308 -9.75 9.85 -2.43
N LYS A 309 -8.46 9.55 -2.35
CA LYS A 309 -7.65 9.84 -1.13
C LYS A 309 -7.18 11.29 -1.08
N ASN A 310 -7.39 12.07 -2.14
CA ASN A 310 -6.99 13.47 -2.22
C ASN A 310 -8.14 14.38 -1.78
N VAL A 311 -7.94 15.08 -0.66
CA VAL A 311 -8.97 15.93 -0.06
C VAL A 311 -9.40 17.08 -0.98
N VAL A 312 -8.50 17.59 -1.84
CA VAL A 312 -8.83 18.66 -2.81
C VAL A 312 -9.81 18.15 -3.86
N VAL A 313 -9.58 16.92 -4.36
CA VAL A 313 -10.49 16.27 -5.31
C VAL A 313 -11.83 15.93 -4.65
N THR A 314 -11.79 15.47 -3.39
CA THR A 314 -12.99 15.18 -2.61
C THR A 314 -13.85 16.44 -2.42
N GLU A 315 -13.22 17.59 -2.14
CA GLU A 315 -13.91 18.87 -2.02
C GLU A 315 -14.50 19.34 -3.37
N ALA A 316 -13.75 19.23 -4.46
CA ALA A 316 -14.26 19.56 -5.79
C ALA A 316 -15.49 18.72 -6.18
N LEU A 317 -15.45 17.41 -5.92
CA LEU A 317 -16.60 16.53 -6.17
C LEU A 317 -17.78 16.84 -5.22
N GLU A 318 -17.51 17.26 -3.99
CA GLU A 318 -18.56 17.70 -3.05
C GLU A 318 -19.27 18.98 -3.56
N ASN A 319 -18.50 19.94 -4.13
CA ASN A 319 -19.07 21.13 -4.74
C ASN A 319 -19.91 20.77 -5.97
N VAL A 320 -19.44 19.88 -6.82
CA VAL A 320 -20.21 19.37 -7.97
C VAL A 320 -21.50 18.71 -7.48
N LYS A 321 -21.43 17.83 -6.47
CA LYS A 321 -22.61 17.18 -5.89
C LYS A 321 -23.66 18.17 -5.40
N LYS A 322 -23.24 19.22 -4.66
CA LYS A 322 -24.13 20.28 -4.17
C LYS A 322 -24.78 21.04 -5.32
N GLY A 323 -24.01 21.34 -6.38
CA GLY A 323 -24.55 22.04 -7.55
C GLY A 323 -25.58 21.20 -8.31
N VAL A 324 -25.32 19.89 -8.50
CA VAL A 324 -26.28 18.95 -9.11
C VAL A 324 -27.57 18.88 -8.29
N PHE A 325 -27.44 18.81 -6.96
CA PHE A 325 -28.60 18.82 -6.06
C PHE A 325 -29.42 20.11 -6.20
N SER A 326 -28.79 21.25 -6.51
CA SER A 326 -29.43 22.54 -6.77
C SER A 326 -29.99 22.69 -8.18
N GLY A 327 -29.83 21.68 -9.07
CA GLY A 327 -30.33 21.68 -10.43
C GLY A 327 -29.37 22.29 -11.49
N ASP A 328 -28.15 22.61 -11.13
CA ASP A 328 -27.13 23.04 -12.11
C ASP A 328 -26.66 21.84 -12.96
N THR A 329 -26.27 22.11 -14.21
CA THR A 329 -25.75 21.11 -15.14
C THR A 329 -24.33 20.66 -14.74
N LEU A 330 -24.00 19.37 -14.97
CA LEU A 330 -22.67 18.82 -14.71
C LEU A 330 -21.57 19.60 -15.42
N THR A 331 -21.79 19.93 -16.69
CA THR A 331 -20.86 20.74 -17.52
C THR A 331 -20.50 22.05 -16.85
N LYS A 332 -21.52 22.83 -16.39
CA LYS A 332 -21.30 24.11 -15.73
C LYS A 332 -20.52 23.96 -14.43
N LEU A 333 -20.78 22.90 -13.68
CA LEU A 333 -20.13 22.63 -12.39
C LEU A 333 -18.68 22.23 -12.57
N PHE A 334 -18.38 21.32 -13.48
CA PHE A 334 -17.00 20.90 -13.74
C PHE A 334 -16.16 22.03 -14.38
N LEU A 335 -16.76 22.92 -15.18
CA LEU A 335 -16.06 24.11 -15.70
C LEU A 335 -15.68 25.12 -14.60
N LYS A 336 -16.44 25.18 -13.50
CA LYS A 336 -16.12 26.03 -12.34
C LYS A 336 -15.01 25.49 -11.47
N GLU A 337 -14.73 24.19 -11.55
CA GLU A 337 -13.71 23.53 -10.73
C GLU A 337 -12.37 23.51 -11.46
N PRO A 338 -11.37 24.30 -11.04
CA PRO A 338 -10.08 24.44 -11.74
C PRO A 338 -9.28 23.12 -11.82
N LEU A 339 -9.69 22.13 -11.04
CA LEU A 339 -9.05 20.83 -10.98
C LEU A 339 -9.31 20.01 -12.26
N PHE A 340 -10.46 20.20 -12.88
CA PHE A 340 -10.85 19.44 -14.06
C PHE A 340 -10.45 20.19 -15.34
N PRO A 341 -9.61 19.60 -16.22
CA PRO A 341 -9.21 20.23 -17.46
C PRO A 341 -10.40 20.50 -18.40
N PRO A 342 -10.33 21.50 -19.30
CA PRO A 342 -11.41 21.82 -20.22
C PRO A 342 -11.88 20.63 -21.07
N THR A 343 -10.97 19.76 -21.50
CA THR A 343 -11.28 18.55 -22.28
C THR A 343 -12.23 17.61 -21.51
N PHE A 344 -12.05 17.48 -20.19
CA PHE A 344 -12.95 16.70 -19.33
C PHE A 344 -14.38 17.27 -19.40
N SER A 345 -14.51 18.58 -19.16
CA SER A 345 -15.82 19.24 -19.13
C SER A 345 -16.51 19.23 -20.50
N GLN A 346 -15.75 19.31 -21.59
CA GLN A 346 -16.28 19.19 -22.97
C GLN A 346 -16.89 17.83 -23.25
N LEU A 347 -16.20 16.73 -22.89
CA LEU A 347 -16.72 15.38 -23.07
C LEU A 347 -17.94 15.11 -22.18
N VAL A 348 -17.92 15.60 -20.92
CA VAL A 348 -19.09 15.53 -20.03
C VAL A 348 -20.28 16.29 -20.64
N SER A 349 -20.03 17.45 -21.25
CA SER A 349 -21.08 18.25 -21.92
C SER A 349 -21.77 17.47 -23.02
N VAL A 350 -21.02 16.76 -23.85
CA VAL A 350 -21.59 15.90 -24.90
C VAL A 350 -22.49 14.82 -24.29
N GLY A 351 -22.01 14.14 -23.24
CA GLY A 351 -22.78 13.11 -22.54
C GLY A 351 -24.05 13.63 -21.89
N GLU A 352 -23.99 14.86 -21.33
CA GLU A 352 -25.15 15.51 -20.72
C GLU A 352 -26.21 15.90 -21.75
N GLN A 353 -25.79 16.40 -22.92
CA GLN A 353 -26.70 16.80 -24.03
C GLN A 353 -27.32 15.59 -24.74
N THR A 354 -26.56 14.49 -24.88
CA THR A 354 -27.04 13.28 -25.57
C THR A 354 -27.74 12.27 -24.65
N GLY A 355 -27.65 12.47 -23.34
CA GLY A 355 -28.13 11.50 -22.34
C GLY A 355 -27.23 10.26 -22.19
N GLN A 356 -26.02 10.26 -22.77
CA GLN A 356 -25.06 9.15 -22.78
C GLN A 356 -23.87 9.43 -21.85
N LEU A 357 -24.15 9.79 -20.61
CA LEU A 357 -23.12 10.12 -19.63
C LEU A 357 -22.17 8.95 -19.36
N ASP A 358 -22.68 7.72 -19.33
CA ASP A 358 -21.91 6.49 -19.11
C ASP A 358 -20.85 6.28 -20.20
N GLU A 359 -21.21 6.44 -21.48
CA GLU A 359 -20.27 6.29 -22.61
C GLU A 359 -19.23 7.42 -22.60
N MET A 360 -19.64 8.65 -22.30
CA MET A 360 -18.72 9.79 -22.24
C MET A 360 -17.75 9.68 -21.06
N PHE A 361 -18.22 9.30 -19.88
CA PHE A 361 -17.31 9.07 -18.76
C PHE A 361 -16.32 7.92 -19.04
N ASN A 362 -16.73 6.85 -19.70
CA ASN A 362 -15.83 5.78 -20.12
C ASN A 362 -14.81 6.26 -21.18
N SER A 363 -15.21 7.15 -22.07
CA SER A 363 -14.33 7.77 -23.06
C SER A 363 -13.30 8.71 -22.39
N VAL A 364 -13.74 9.51 -21.41
CA VAL A 364 -12.87 10.33 -20.58
C VAL A 364 -11.87 9.46 -19.81
N ALA A 365 -12.33 8.35 -19.21
CA ALA A 365 -11.46 7.44 -18.49
C ALA A 365 -10.34 6.88 -19.37
N LYS A 366 -10.67 6.43 -20.58
CA LYS A 366 -9.69 5.93 -21.56
C LYS A 366 -8.72 7.01 -22.02
N TYR A 367 -9.21 8.22 -22.29
CA TYR A 367 -8.37 9.35 -22.68
C TYR A 367 -7.36 9.69 -21.59
N TYR A 368 -7.80 9.85 -20.34
CA TYR A 368 -6.89 10.17 -19.23
C TYR A 368 -6.00 9.00 -18.80
N GLU A 369 -6.40 7.75 -19.05
CA GLU A 369 -5.51 6.59 -18.92
C GLU A 369 -4.35 6.66 -19.92
N SER A 370 -4.62 7.03 -21.18
CA SER A 370 -3.58 7.24 -22.20
C SER A 370 -2.69 8.44 -21.88
N GLU A 371 -3.28 9.55 -21.41
CA GLU A 371 -2.55 10.74 -20.96
C GLU A 371 -1.65 10.42 -19.75
N PHE A 372 -2.13 9.61 -18.82
CA PHE A 372 -1.32 9.13 -17.70
C PHE A 372 -0.14 8.29 -18.18
N ASP A 373 -0.36 7.37 -19.11
CA ASP A 373 0.69 6.54 -19.69
C ASP A 373 1.80 7.40 -20.35
N THR A 374 1.39 8.41 -21.12
CA THR A 374 2.29 9.39 -21.74
C THR A 374 3.08 10.17 -20.68
N ALA A 375 2.40 10.63 -19.63
CA ALA A 375 3.04 11.37 -18.55
C ALA A 375 4.05 10.53 -17.75
N VAL A 376 3.78 9.24 -17.53
CA VAL A 376 4.74 8.30 -16.90
C VAL A 376 5.98 8.12 -17.77
N ASN A 377 5.82 7.97 -19.08
CA ASN A 377 6.95 7.84 -20.01
C ASN A 377 7.79 9.12 -20.02
N ASN A 378 7.14 10.29 -20.11
CA ASN A 378 7.81 11.60 -20.08
C ASN A 378 8.55 11.82 -18.75
N MET A 379 7.97 11.40 -17.62
CA MET A 379 8.63 11.46 -16.31
C MET A 379 9.92 10.65 -16.32
N SER A 380 9.89 9.43 -16.83
CA SER A 380 11.07 8.55 -16.90
C SER A 380 12.19 9.19 -17.71
N SER A 381 11.85 9.80 -18.85
CA SER A 381 12.81 10.48 -19.73
C SER A 381 13.39 11.76 -19.12
N LEU A 382 12.65 12.46 -18.25
CA LEU A 382 13.14 13.66 -17.56
C LEU A 382 14.02 13.34 -16.34
N ILE A 383 13.74 12.23 -15.66
CA ILE A 383 14.51 11.83 -14.46
C ILE A 383 15.95 11.47 -14.85
N GLU A 384 16.18 10.84 -16.02
CA GLU A 384 17.50 10.39 -16.45
C GLU A 384 18.53 11.52 -16.54
N PRO A 385 18.32 12.63 -17.28
CA PRO A 385 19.27 13.76 -17.29
C PRO A 385 19.50 14.37 -15.91
N ILE A 386 18.44 14.48 -15.09
CA ILE A 386 18.54 15.02 -13.72
C ILE A 386 19.47 14.12 -12.87
N MET A 387 19.32 12.80 -12.98
CA MET A 387 20.16 11.85 -12.27
C MET A 387 21.62 11.90 -12.74
N ILE A 388 21.88 12.04 -14.04
CA ILE A 388 23.24 12.17 -14.59
C ILE A 388 23.89 13.44 -14.01
N VAL A 389 23.21 14.57 -14.03
CA VAL A 389 23.74 15.83 -13.46
C VAL A 389 23.98 15.69 -11.96
N PHE A 390 23.02 15.13 -11.22
CA PHE A 390 23.14 14.89 -9.78
C PHE A 390 24.35 14.01 -9.45
N MET A 391 24.51 12.89 -10.14
CA MET A 391 25.64 11.98 -9.95
C MET A 391 26.96 12.65 -10.36
N GLY A 392 26.97 13.39 -11.45
CA GLY A 392 28.16 14.13 -11.91
C GLY A 392 28.64 15.15 -10.88
N VAL A 393 27.71 15.93 -10.30
CA VAL A 393 28.03 16.91 -9.25
C VAL A 393 28.52 16.20 -7.97
N MET A 394 27.85 15.12 -7.58
CA MET A 394 28.16 14.39 -6.36
C MET A 394 29.53 13.68 -6.46
N ILE A 395 29.75 12.90 -7.52
CA ILE A 395 31.00 12.16 -7.72
C ILE A 395 32.14 13.14 -8.07
N GLY A 396 31.88 14.09 -8.96
CA GLY A 396 32.85 15.12 -9.32
C GLY A 396 33.29 15.97 -8.12
N GLY A 397 32.36 16.35 -7.24
CA GLY A 397 32.66 17.05 -5.99
C GLY A 397 33.54 16.21 -5.05
N LEU A 398 33.26 14.92 -4.90
CA LEU A 398 34.10 14.00 -4.13
C LEU A 398 35.50 13.86 -4.73
N MET A 399 35.59 13.71 -6.04
CA MET A 399 36.88 13.61 -6.74
C MET A 399 37.70 14.88 -6.59
N ILE A 400 37.12 16.06 -6.81
CA ILE A 400 37.81 17.34 -6.61
C ILE A 400 38.34 17.45 -5.17
N ALA A 401 37.53 17.09 -4.17
CA ALA A 401 37.94 17.13 -2.77
C ALA A 401 39.10 16.17 -2.45
N MET A 402 39.13 15.00 -3.09
CA MET A 402 40.22 14.00 -2.90
C MET A 402 41.51 14.34 -3.66
N TYR A 403 41.39 14.87 -4.88
CA TYR A 403 42.57 15.20 -5.69
C TYR A 403 43.16 16.59 -5.43
N SER A 404 42.33 17.55 -4.92
CA SER A 404 42.78 18.90 -4.63
C SER A 404 44.03 18.97 -3.73
N PRO A 405 44.17 18.15 -2.67
CA PRO A 405 45.39 18.11 -1.88
C PRO A 405 46.61 17.62 -2.68
N ILE A 406 46.46 16.63 -3.58
CA ILE A 406 47.56 16.07 -4.37
C ILE A 406 48.20 17.15 -5.27
N PHE A 407 47.35 17.96 -5.90
CA PHE A 407 47.81 19.08 -6.73
C PHE A 407 48.52 20.17 -5.91
N ASN A 408 48.06 20.44 -4.69
CA ASN A 408 48.70 21.43 -3.81
C ASN A 408 50.07 20.96 -3.27
N VAL A 409 50.24 19.67 -2.97
CA VAL A 409 51.54 19.10 -2.57
C VAL A 409 52.56 19.21 -3.71
N GLY A 410 52.14 18.91 -4.96
CA GLY A 410 52.99 19.09 -6.13
C GLY A 410 53.46 20.54 -6.34
N ALA A 411 52.60 21.53 -6.05
CA ALA A 411 52.96 22.96 -6.11
C ALA A 411 53.92 23.43 -4.98
N ILE A 412 53.89 22.79 -3.80
CA ILE A 412 54.75 23.08 -2.68
C ILE A 412 56.12 22.41 -2.80
N MET A 413 56.20 21.21 -3.42
CA MET A 413 57.45 20.49 -3.59
C MET A 413 58.19 20.87 -4.88
N GLY A 414 57.56 21.54 -5.83
CA GLY A 414 58.13 21.97 -7.12
C GLY A 414 58.49 23.45 -7.21
N GLY A 415 58.33 24.22 -6.14
CA GLY A 415 58.81 25.60 -5.95
C GLY A 415 59.95 25.60 -4.89
#